data_6c3f969049705189646ede27ce5c56e0
#
_entry.id   6c3f969049705189646ede27ce5c56e0
#
_cell.length_a   1.000
_cell.length_b   1.000
_cell.length_c   1.000
_cell.angle_alpha   90.00
_cell.angle_beta   90.00
_cell.angle_gamma   90.00
#
_symmetry.space_group_name_H-M   'P 1'
#
loop_
_entity.id
_entity.type
_entity.pdbx_description
1 polymer ?
#
loop_
_entity_poly.entity_id
_entity_poly.type
_entity_poly.pdbx_seq_one_letter_code
_entity_poly.pdbx_strand_id
1 'polypeptide(L)'
;YELTMAGADIVAVPAVGVTPGFTPDYVSDLIDSIHRGGALAAVSIAHSLEGSDEDTVRRIAVSNKVCGADMYNFSAGGVFESVALPEALMAFCIAVKGRRFTYRAMCQSPLR
;
A
#
# COMPACT_ATOMS: atom_id res chain seq x y z
N TYR A 1 8.57 -16.01 2.82
CA TYR A 1 8.09 -17.39 3.01
C TYR A 1 8.32 -17.90 4.44
N GLU A 2 9.52 -17.74 4.99
CA GLU A 2 9.82 -18.20 6.35
C GLU A 2 8.92 -17.58 7.42
N LEU A 3 8.60 -16.29 7.29
CA LEU A 3 7.70 -15.60 8.22
C LEU A 3 6.29 -16.19 8.18
N THR A 4 5.81 -16.58 7.00
CA THR A 4 4.50 -17.19 6.86
C THR A 4 4.48 -18.59 7.47
N MET A 5 5.55 -19.33 7.32
CA MET A 5 5.70 -20.65 7.93
C MET A 5 5.81 -20.57 9.46
N ALA A 6 6.26 -19.44 9.98
CA ALA A 6 6.28 -19.16 11.42
C ALA A 6 4.94 -18.72 11.99
N GLY A 7 3.91 -18.56 11.14
CA GLY A 7 2.55 -18.23 11.56
C GLY A 7 2.11 -16.79 11.31
N ALA A 8 2.83 -16.05 10.49
CA ALA A 8 2.41 -14.69 10.13
C ALA A 8 1.20 -14.73 9.19
N ASP A 9 0.15 -14.01 9.54
CA ASP A 9 -1.05 -13.86 8.70
C ASP A 9 -0.90 -12.73 7.68
N ILE A 10 -0.12 -11.72 8.02
CA ILE A 10 0.16 -10.57 7.16
C ILE A 10 1.66 -10.30 7.21
N VAL A 11 2.27 -10.15 6.04
CA VAL A 11 3.67 -9.77 5.92
C VAL A 11 3.79 -8.44 5.21
N ALA A 12 4.46 -7.48 5.83
CA ALA A 12 4.67 -6.15 5.26
C ALA A 12 6.00 -6.08 4.53
N VAL A 13 5.99 -5.46 3.37
CA VAL A 13 7.20 -5.19 2.57
C VAL A 13 7.18 -3.73 2.11
N PRO A 14 8.35 -3.12 1.86
CA PRO A 14 8.37 -1.78 1.27
C PRO A 14 7.69 -1.76 -0.10
N ALA A 15 6.99 -0.67 -0.37
CA ALA A 15 6.30 -0.48 -1.64
C ALA A 15 7.29 -0.19 -2.78
N VAL A 16 6.89 -0.54 -4.00
CA VAL A 16 7.60 -0.12 -5.21
C VAL A 16 7.60 1.41 -5.28
N GLY A 17 8.74 1.99 -5.62
CA GLY A 17 8.89 3.43 -5.81
C GLY A 17 9.18 4.20 -4.53
N VAL A 18 9.29 3.54 -3.40
CA VAL A 18 9.51 4.17 -2.08
C VAL A 18 10.95 4.02 -1.64
N THR A 19 11.49 2.81 -1.75
CA THR A 19 12.84 2.50 -1.27
C THR A 19 13.71 2.03 -2.45
N PRO A 20 14.95 2.54 -2.58
CA PRO A 20 15.86 2.05 -3.61
C PRO A 20 16.06 0.54 -3.51
N GLY A 21 16.09 -0.11 -4.65
CA GLY A 21 16.28 -1.56 -4.73
C GLY A 21 14.99 -2.38 -4.68
N PHE A 22 13.88 -1.79 -4.31
CA PHE A 22 12.57 -2.45 -4.37
C PHE A 22 11.93 -2.19 -5.73
N THR A 23 12.44 -2.90 -6.72
CA THR A 23 11.94 -2.84 -8.09
C THR A 23 10.60 -3.57 -8.22
N PRO A 24 9.80 -3.31 -9.27
CA PRO A 24 8.55 -4.05 -9.47
C PRO A 24 8.74 -5.57 -9.50
N ASP A 25 9.75 -6.06 -10.17
CA ASP A 25 10.03 -7.49 -10.25
C ASP A 25 10.37 -8.08 -8.88
N TYR A 26 11.22 -7.40 -8.13
CA TYR A 26 11.62 -7.85 -6.80
C TYR A 26 10.44 -7.87 -5.83
N VAL A 27 9.63 -6.83 -5.82
CA VAL A 27 8.45 -6.75 -4.95
C VAL A 27 7.40 -7.80 -5.36
N SER A 28 7.21 -8.01 -6.65
CA SER A 28 6.31 -9.05 -7.14
C SER A 28 6.74 -10.43 -6.67
N ASP A 29 8.03 -10.74 -6.73
CA ASP A 29 8.57 -12.01 -6.24
C ASP A 29 8.39 -12.19 -4.73
N LEU A 30 8.58 -11.10 -3.96
CA LEU A 30 8.33 -11.11 -2.52
C LEU A 30 6.86 -11.41 -2.21
N ILE A 31 5.96 -10.74 -2.91
CA ILE A 31 4.51 -10.92 -2.71
C ILE A 31 4.08 -12.33 -3.09
N ASP A 32 4.59 -12.88 -4.18
CA ASP A 32 4.32 -14.25 -4.56
C ASP A 32 4.79 -15.25 -3.48
N SER A 33 5.93 -14.99 -2.88
CA SER A 33 6.43 -15.82 -1.78
C SER A 33 5.53 -15.75 -0.56
N ILE A 34 4.99 -14.57 -0.25
CA ILE A 34 4.04 -14.37 0.86
C ILE A 34 2.76 -15.14 0.58
N HIS A 35 2.21 -15.01 -0.62
CA HIS A 35 0.98 -15.71 -1.01
C HIS A 35 1.14 -17.23 -1.02
N ARG A 36 2.30 -17.73 -1.44
CA ARG A 36 2.58 -19.18 -1.38
C ARG A 36 2.60 -19.71 0.06
N GLY A 37 2.95 -18.87 1.01
CA GLY A 37 2.88 -19.21 2.43
C GLY A 37 1.49 -19.08 3.04
N GLY A 38 0.50 -18.60 2.28
CA GLY A 38 -0.88 -18.45 2.73
C GLY A 38 -1.17 -17.15 3.49
N ALA A 39 -0.26 -16.17 3.46
CA ALA A 39 -0.45 -14.89 4.13
C ALA A 39 -0.83 -13.78 3.15
N LEU A 40 -1.34 -12.67 3.68
CA LEU A 40 -1.61 -11.46 2.92
C LEU A 40 -0.36 -10.59 2.84
N ALA A 41 -0.19 -9.93 1.71
CA ALA A 41 0.92 -9.01 1.48
C ALA A 41 0.49 -7.56 1.70
N ALA A 42 1.12 -6.89 2.65
CA ALA A 42 0.94 -5.47 2.90
C ALA A 42 2.14 -4.70 2.35
N VAL A 43 1.89 -3.62 1.62
CA VAL A 43 2.96 -2.73 1.16
C VAL A 43 2.94 -1.43 1.95
N SER A 44 4.12 -0.98 2.35
CA SER A 44 4.28 0.24 3.14
C SER A 44 4.76 1.39 2.28
N ILE A 45 3.97 2.43 2.21
CA ILE A 45 4.31 3.68 1.53
C ILE A 45 4.75 4.66 2.60
N ALA A 46 6.06 4.88 2.68
CA ALA A 46 6.71 5.67 3.71
C ALA A 46 7.64 6.70 3.08
N HIS A 47 8.54 7.28 3.87
CA HIS A 47 9.51 8.28 3.43
C HIS A 47 8.89 9.53 2.82
N SER A 48 7.76 9.97 3.39
CA SER A 48 7.02 11.17 2.98
C SER A 48 6.40 11.11 1.59
N LEU A 49 6.40 9.94 0.95
CA LEU A 49 5.76 9.79 -0.36
C LEU A 49 4.24 9.78 -0.27
N GLU A 50 3.68 9.52 0.91
CA GLU A 50 2.25 9.67 1.17
C GLU A 50 1.79 11.13 1.09
N GLY A 51 2.72 12.08 1.25
CA GLY A 51 2.47 13.51 1.09
C GLY A 51 2.89 14.07 -0.26
N SER A 52 3.26 13.22 -1.21
CA SER A 52 3.65 13.62 -2.56
C SER A 52 2.45 14.14 -3.36
N ASP A 53 2.74 14.70 -4.53
CA ASP A 53 1.69 15.09 -5.45
C ASP A 53 0.81 13.91 -5.87
N GLU A 54 -0.39 14.22 -6.33
CA GLU A 54 -1.38 13.20 -6.67
C GLU A 54 -0.92 12.26 -7.78
N ASP A 55 -0.16 12.76 -8.75
CA ASP A 55 0.33 11.93 -9.85
C ASP A 55 1.34 10.89 -9.37
N THR A 56 2.27 11.29 -8.49
CA THR A 56 3.23 10.38 -7.88
C THR A 56 2.51 9.31 -7.06
N VAL A 57 1.54 9.72 -6.26
CA VAL A 57 0.73 8.82 -5.42
C VAL A 57 -0.02 7.81 -6.29
N ARG A 58 -0.62 8.23 -7.39
CA ARG A 58 -1.32 7.33 -8.31
C ARG A 58 -0.39 6.30 -8.93
N ARG A 59 0.81 6.71 -9.35
CA ARG A 59 1.80 5.77 -9.91
C ARG A 59 2.24 4.73 -8.90
N ILE A 60 2.49 5.14 -7.67
CA ILE A 60 2.84 4.23 -6.59
C ILE A 60 1.70 3.24 -6.35
N ALA A 61 0.46 3.72 -6.28
CA ALA A 61 -0.71 2.89 -6.07
C ALA A 61 -0.84 1.80 -7.16
N VAL A 62 -0.77 2.19 -8.41
CA VAL A 62 -0.93 1.26 -9.54
C VAL A 62 0.22 0.28 -9.61
N SER A 63 1.46 0.73 -9.41
CA SER A 63 2.64 -0.14 -9.44
C SER A 63 2.55 -1.25 -8.41
N ASN A 64 2.12 -0.94 -7.21
CA ASN A 64 1.99 -1.93 -6.14
C ASN A 64 0.77 -2.84 -6.32
N LYS A 65 -0.31 -2.31 -6.85
CA LYS A 65 -1.48 -3.12 -7.21
C LYS A 65 -1.11 -4.19 -8.25
N VAL A 66 -0.36 -3.81 -9.26
CA VAL A 66 0.10 -4.73 -10.32
C VAL A 66 1.01 -5.83 -9.74
N CYS A 67 1.79 -5.53 -8.72
CA CYS A 67 2.62 -6.52 -8.03
C CYS A 67 1.82 -7.51 -7.18
N GLY A 68 0.53 -7.27 -6.96
CA GLY A 68 -0.34 -8.18 -6.23
C GLY A 68 -0.56 -7.83 -4.77
N ALA A 69 -0.25 -6.61 -4.34
CA ALA A 69 -0.47 -6.20 -2.95
C ALA A 69 -1.94 -6.31 -2.54
N ASP A 70 -2.18 -6.85 -1.36
CA ASP A 70 -3.52 -7.00 -0.79
C ASP A 70 -3.89 -5.82 0.09
N MET A 71 -2.93 -5.28 0.81
CA MET A 71 -3.12 -4.19 1.76
C MET A 71 -2.09 -3.10 1.55
N TYR A 72 -2.47 -1.88 1.92
CA TYR A 72 -1.61 -0.71 1.74
C TYR A 72 -1.53 0.06 3.05
N ASN A 73 -0.32 0.21 3.58
CA ASN A 73 -0.07 1.09 4.72
C ASN A 73 0.33 2.46 4.16
N PHE A 74 -0.57 3.41 4.25
CA PHE A 74 -0.41 4.74 3.70
C PHE A 74 -0.29 5.76 4.82
N SER A 75 0.85 5.73 5.49
CA SER A 75 1.16 6.70 6.55
C SER A 75 2.65 6.77 6.78
N ALA A 76 3.12 7.91 7.22
CA ALA A 76 4.48 8.05 7.70
C ALA A 76 4.52 7.64 9.17
N GLY A 77 5.14 6.52 9.45
CA GLY A 77 5.53 6.19 10.82
C GLY A 77 6.79 6.94 11.17
N GLY A 78 6.74 8.01 11.93
CA GLY A 78 7.92 8.75 12.32
C GLY A 78 7.69 9.70 13.48
N VAL A 79 8.78 10.27 13.98
CA VAL A 79 8.75 11.17 15.14
C VAL A 79 7.95 12.45 14.85
N PHE A 80 7.86 12.83 13.60
CA PHE A 80 7.04 13.95 13.14
C PHE A 80 5.94 13.40 12.26
N GLU A 81 5.07 12.58 12.83
CA GLU A 81 4.04 11.91 12.09
C GLU A 81 3.23 12.87 11.25
N SER A 82 3.41 12.76 9.96
CA SER A 82 2.52 13.39 9.01
C SER A 82 1.37 12.44 8.77
N VAL A 83 0.20 12.93 9.02
CA VAL A 83 -1.02 12.27 8.56
C VAL A 83 -1.02 12.41 7.04
N ALA A 84 -1.37 11.36 6.33
CA ALA A 84 -1.53 11.44 4.88
C ALA A 84 -2.51 12.56 4.53
N LEU A 85 -2.14 13.36 3.54
CA LEU A 85 -3.02 14.44 3.08
C LEU A 85 -4.32 13.84 2.55
N PRO A 86 -5.48 14.40 2.88
CA PRO A 86 -6.76 13.86 2.41
C PRO A 86 -6.84 13.70 0.90
N GLU A 87 -6.34 14.68 0.14
CA GLU A 87 -6.31 14.61 -1.32
C GLU A 87 -5.39 13.51 -1.85
N ALA A 88 -4.25 13.28 -1.21
CA ALA A 88 -3.33 12.22 -1.57
C ALA A 88 -3.93 10.84 -1.27
N LEU A 89 -4.52 10.68 -0.10
CA LEU A 89 -5.21 9.45 0.28
C LEU A 89 -6.37 9.15 -0.67
N MET A 90 -7.14 10.18 -1.03
CA MET A 90 -8.24 10.04 -1.98
C MET A 90 -7.76 9.58 -3.35
N ALA A 91 -6.70 10.23 -3.86
CA ALA A 91 -6.10 9.85 -5.15
C ALA A 91 -5.60 8.40 -5.12
N PHE A 92 -4.98 7.99 -4.02
CA PHE A 92 -4.50 6.63 -3.83
C PHE A 92 -5.65 5.62 -3.86
N CYS A 93 -6.68 5.85 -3.07
CA CYS A 93 -7.84 4.95 -3.00
C CYS A 93 -8.55 4.84 -4.33
N ILE A 94 -8.72 5.94 -5.06
CA ILE A 94 -9.35 5.93 -6.38
C ILE A 94 -8.50 5.12 -7.37
N ALA A 95 -7.18 5.27 -7.33
CA ALA A 95 -6.29 4.51 -8.21
C ALA A 95 -6.31 3.00 -7.93
N VAL A 96 -6.44 2.60 -6.66
CA VAL A 96 -6.45 1.18 -6.27
C VAL A 96 -7.80 0.53 -6.52
N LYS A 97 -8.89 1.15 -6.10
CA LYS A 97 -10.22 0.52 -6.10
C LYS A 97 -11.29 1.29 -6.88
N GLY A 98 -10.94 2.42 -7.51
CA GLY A 98 -11.86 3.21 -8.31
C GLY A 98 -12.75 4.15 -7.49
N ARG A 99 -13.35 5.11 -8.19
CA ARG A 99 -14.20 6.14 -7.56
C ARG A 99 -15.42 5.54 -6.87
N ARG A 100 -16.09 4.64 -7.54
CA ARG A 100 -17.33 4.04 -7.02
C ARG A 100 -17.15 3.43 -5.65
N PHE A 101 -16.16 2.56 -5.50
CA PHE A 101 -15.91 1.90 -4.22
C PHE A 101 -15.34 2.83 -3.18
N THR A 102 -14.52 3.79 -3.59
CA THR A 102 -13.95 4.79 -2.68
C THR A 102 -15.07 5.65 -2.06
N TYR A 103 -15.93 6.23 -2.88
CA TYR A 103 -17.03 7.06 -2.38
C TYR A 103 -18.05 6.25 -1.58
N ARG A 104 -18.31 5.02 -1.99
CA ARG A 104 -19.21 4.14 -1.25
C ARG A 104 -18.69 3.86 0.16
N ALA A 105 -17.41 3.57 0.29
CA ALA A 105 -16.79 3.34 1.60
C ALA A 105 -16.88 4.59 2.49
N MET A 106 -16.64 5.78 1.92
CA MET A 106 -16.77 7.05 2.64
C MET A 106 -18.20 7.28 3.12
N CYS A 107 -19.18 6.94 2.32
CA CYS A 107 -20.59 7.09 2.66
C CYS A 107 -21.08 6.11 3.71
N GLN A 108 -20.36 5.04 3.95
CA GLN A 108 -20.72 4.01 4.94
C GLN A 108 -20.07 4.22 6.30
N SER A 109 -19.44 5.35 6.51
CA SER A 109 -18.81 5.64 7.81
C SER A 109 -19.85 5.64 8.93
N PRO A 110 -19.59 4.94 10.05
CA PRO A 110 -20.50 4.93 11.20
C PRO A 110 -20.56 6.28 11.90
N LEU A 111 -19.65 7.19 11.59
CA LEU A 111 -19.60 8.53 12.20
C LEU A 111 -20.41 9.58 11.43
N ARG A 112 -21.06 9.17 10.39
CA ARG A 112 -21.92 10.04 9.58
C ARG A 112 -23.21 10.35 10.32
#